data_5fb48f7425181b06f6812cdc465fc753
#
_entry.id   5fb48f7425181b06f6812cdc465fc753
#
_cell.length_a   1.000
_cell.length_b   1.000
_cell.length_c   1.000
_cell.angle_alpha   90.00
_cell.angle_beta   90.00
_cell.angle_gamma   90.00
#
_symmetry.space_group_name_H-M   'P 1'
#
loop_
_entity.id
_entity.type
_entity.pdbx_description
1 polymer ?
#
loop_
_entity_poly.entity_id
_entity_poly.type
_entity_poly.pdbx_seq_one_letter_code
_entity_poly.pdbx_strand_id
1 'polypeptide(L)'
;ALGIAASALLDLPGLGVAVLGEVPPGLPTPAVPQVPWATLVALGPAALTIALVSFMEAISSGLAVAGAQRPVADRELTALGLANIAAGLMRGYPIAGGLSRTAVNAQAGARTGLAGVITASLVAVALLVLTPLLRGLPRVSLAAIIVVAVFGLVDH
;
A
#
# COMPACT_ATOMS: atom_id res chain seq x y z
N ALA A 1 -5.13 6.76 -16.43
CA ALA A 1 -4.86 7.26 -17.77
C ALA A 1 -5.93 8.25 -18.23
N LEU A 2 -7.22 7.86 -18.31
CA LEU A 2 -8.31 8.74 -18.79
C LEU A 2 -8.45 10.02 -17.97
N GLY A 3 -8.35 9.99 -16.65
CA GLY A 3 -8.43 11.17 -15.79
C GLY A 3 -7.30 12.16 -16.05
N ILE A 4 -6.08 11.70 -16.33
CA ILE A 4 -4.94 12.55 -16.66
C ILE A 4 -5.13 13.21 -18.04
N ALA A 5 -5.57 12.41 -19.02
CA ALA A 5 -5.87 12.91 -20.36
C ALA A 5 -7.00 13.96 -20.33
N ALA A 6 -8.08 13.70 -19.61
CA ALA A 6 -9.17 14.65 -19.42
C ALA A 6 -8.68 15.94 -18.72
N SER A 7 -7.83 15.81 -17.70
CA SER A 7 -7.25 16.98 -16.99
C SER A 7 -6.42 17.86 -17.91
N ALA A 8 -5.63 17.25 -18.79
CA ALA A 8 -4.79 17.98 -19.73
C ALA A 8 -5.60 18.61 -20.89
N LEU A 9 -6.60 17.89 -21.40
CA LEU A 9 -7.41 18.35 -22.55
C LEU A 9 -8.41 19.45 -22.17
N LEU A 10 -8.96 19.38 -20.95
CA LEU A 10 -10.02 20.30 -20.48
C LEU A 10 -9.48 21.40 -19.56
N ASP A 11 -8.15 21.48 -19.37
CA ASP A 11 -7.51 22.40 -18.42
C ASP A 11 -8.23 22.44 -17.07
N LEU A 12 -8.50 21.28 -16.50
CA LEU A 12 -9.23 21.18 -15.24
C LEU A 12 -8.60 21.98 -14.08
N PRO A 13 -7.27 22.13 -14.00
CA PRO A 13 -6.66 23.05 -13.02
C PRO A 13 -7.11 24.50 -13.21
N GLY A 14 -7.20 24.99 -14.45
CA GLY A 14 -7.69 26.33 -14.77
C GLY A 14 -9.16 26.54 -14.40
N LEU A 15 -9.96 25.48 -14.37
CA LEU A 15 -11.35 25.48 -13.93
C LEU A 15 -11.51 25.32 -12.40
N GLY A 16 -10.42 25.36 -11.62
CA GLY A 16 -10.45 25.25 -10.16
C GLY A 16 -10.58 23.82 -9.63
N VAL A 17 -10.44 22.82 -10.47
CA VAL A 17 -10.44 21.40 -10.03
C VAL A 17 -9.11 21.07 -9.36
N ALA A 18 -9.15 20.64 -8.10
CA ALA A 18 -7.96 20.27 -7.35
C ALA A 18 -7.27 19.05 -7.99
N VAL A 19 -6.02 19.24 -8.41
CA VAL A 19 -5.13 18.16 -8.88
C VAL A 19 -4.21 17.69 -7.75
N LEU A 20 -3.53 16.58 -7.96
CA LEU A 20 -2.62 16.00 -6.98
C LEU A 20 -1.46 16.94 -6.63
N GLY A 21 -1.04 17.76 -7.60
CA GLY A 21 0.05 18.71 -7.46
C GLY A 21 1.43 18.06 -7.60
N GLU A 22 2.44 18.74 -7.08
CA GLU A 22 3.82 18.22 -7.15
C GLU A 22 3.99 17.02 -6.23
N VAL A 23 4.17 15.85 -6.82
CA VAL A 23 4.59 14.63 -6.13
C VAL A 23 6.11 14.56 -6.26
N PRO A 24 6.87 14.52 -5.15
CA PRO A 24 8.32 14.38 -5.22
C PRO A 24 8.69 13.13 -6.04
N PRO A 25 9.49 13.26 -7.09
CA PRO A 25 9.91 12.09 -7.86
C PRO A 25 10.93 11.27 -7.08
N GLY A 26 10.89 9.96 -7.27
CA GLY A 26 11.89 9.06 -6.71
C GLY A 26 11.39 8.21 -5.54
N LEU A 27 12.28 7.39 -5.02
CA LEU A 27 12.05 6.57 -3.84
C LEU A 27 12.25 7.43 -2.58
N PRO A 28 11.49 7.17 -1.51
CA PRO A 28 11.68 7.88 -0.24
C PRO A 28 13.09 7.61 0.30
N THR A 29 13.73 8.66 0.79
CA THR A 29 15.05 8.53 1.44
C THR A 29 14.87 7.91 2.82
N PRO A 30 15.67 6.87 3.15
CA PRO A 30 15.62 6.28 4.48
C PRO A 30 15.94 7.33 5.55
N ALA A 31 15.18 7.32 6.62
CA ALA A 31 15.44 8.17 7.77
C ALA A 31 15.03 7.47 9.06
N VAL A 32 15.84 7.62 10.09
CA VAL A 32 15.45 7.19 11.43
C VAL A 32 14.54 8.27 12.03
N PRO A 33 13.29 7.93 12.40
CA PRO A 33 12.39 8.88 13.02
C PRO A 33 12.98 9.39 14.34
N GLN A 34 13.19 10.69 14.45
CA GLN A 34 13.60 11.31 15.72
C GLN A 34 12.34 11.73 16.47
N VAL A 35 11.86 10.85 17.33
CA VAL A 35 10.64 11.07 18.10
C VAL A 35 10.97 11.11 19.59
N PRO A 36 10.47 12.11 20.35
CA PRO A 36 10.64 12.15 21.79
C PRO A 36 10.12 10.89 22.48
N TRP A 37 10.79 10.43 23.53
CA TRP A 37 10.40 9.23 24.27
C TRP A 37 8.94 9.26 24.75
N ALA A 38 8.49 10.42 25.22
CA ALA A 38 7.09 10.58 25.65
C ALA A 38 6.09 10.29 24.53
N THR A 39 6.39 10.69 23.29
CA THR A 39 5.54 10.40 22.12
C THR A 39 5.56 8.91 21.78
N LEU A 40 6.73 8.26 21.88
CA LEU A 40 6.83 6.80 21.65
C LEU A 40 5.95 6.02 22.64
N VAL A 41 6.01 6.39 23.93
CA VAL A 41 5.17 5.77 24.96
C VAL A 41 3.69 6.03 24.69
N ALA A 42 3.31 7.24 24.31
CA ALA A 42 1.92 7.59 23.99
C ALA A 42 1.38 6.83 22.76
N LEU A 43 2.23 6.54 21.79
CA LEU A 43 1.87 5.76 20.60
C LEU A 43 1.81 4.25 20.84
N GLY A 44 2.38 3.76 21.94
CA GLY A 44 2.48 2.32 22.25
C GLY A 44 1.16 1.56 22.13
N PRO A 45 0.06 1.99 22.77
CA PRO A 45 -1.24 1.30 22.67
C PRO A 45 -1.78 1.24 21.23
N ALA A 46 -1.65 2.33 20.47
CA ALA A 46 -2.06 2.37 19.07
C ALA A 46 -1.20 1.44 18.20
N ALA A 47 0.12 1.45 18.42
CA ALA A 47 1.05 0.57 17.71
C ALA A 47 0.75 -0.91 17.99
N LEU A 48 0.47 -1.27 19.25
CA LEU A 48 0.09 -2.63 19.62
C LEU A 48 -1.23 -3.06 18.94
N THR A 49 -2.23 -2.19 18.93
CA THR A 49 -3.51 -2.46 18.26
C THR A 49 -3.31 -2.70 16.76
N ILE A 50 -2.55 -1.82 16.10
CA ILE A 50 -2.23 -1.97 14.67
C ILE A 50 -1.46 -3.28 14.44
N ALA A 51 -0.48 -3.60 15.26
CA ALA A 51 0.31 -4.83 15.13
C ALA A 51 -0.56 -6.09 15.24
N LEU A 52 -1.47 -6.14 16.22
CA LEU A 52 -2.38 -7.26 16.42
C LEU A 52 -3.35 -7.42 15.23
N VAL A 53 -3.97 -6.34 14.79
CA VAL A 53 -4.90 -6.37 13.65
C VAL A 53 -4.16 -6.78 12.38
N SER A 54 -3.00 -6.20 12.11
CA SER A 54 -2.18 -6.53 10.94
C SER A 54 -1.72 -7.99 10.94
N PHE A 55 -1.36 -8.51 12.11
CA PHE A 55 -0.98 -9.92 12.26
C PHE A 55 -2.17 -10.86 11.98
N MET A 56 -3.33 -10.56 12.55
CA MET A 56 -4.55 -11.35 12.30
C MET A 56 -4.95 -11.34 10.83
N GLU A 57 -4.83 -10.19 10.17
CA GLU A 57 -5.10 -10.06 8.74
C GLU A 57 -4.09 -10.86 7.90
N ALA A 58 -2.80 -10.81 8.24
CA ALA A 58 -1.76 -11.57 7.55
C ALA A 58 -2.00 -13.09 7.65
N ILE A 59 -2.27 -13.60 8.85
CA ILE A 59 -2.59 -15.01 9.07
C ILE A 59 -3.86 -15.42 8.32
N SER A 60 -4.92 -14.63 8.40
CA SER A 60 -6.20 -14.91 7.71
C SER A 60 -6.01 -14.95 6.18
N SER A 61 -5.25 -14.00 5.64
CA SER A 61 -4.92 -13.95 4.21
C SER A 61 -4.09 -15.16 3.78
N GLY A 62 -3.11 -15.56 4.61
CA GLY A 62 -2.30 -16.76 4.39
C GLY A 62 -3.13 -18.04 4.41
N LEU A 63 -4.01 -18.19 5.39
CA LEU A 63 -4.89 -19.37 5.52
C LEU A 63 -5.88 -19.48 4.34
N ALA A 64 -6.39 -18.37 3.85
CA ALA A 64 -7.34 -18.36 2.74
C ALA A 64 -6.76 -18.91 1.43
N VAL A 65 -5.42 -18.85 1.23
CA VAL A 65 -4.76 -19.31 0.00
C VAL A 65 -3.79 -20.48 0.23
N ALA A 66 -3.61 -20.93 1.47
CA ALA A 66 -2.53 -21.84 1.86
C ALA A 66 -2.66 -23.27 1.31
N GLY A 67 -3.85 -23.71 0.88
CA GLY A 67 -4.04 -25.10 0.49
C GLY A 67 -3.53 -26.08 1.58
N ALA A 68 -2.54 -26.91 1.23
CA ALA A 68 -1.94 -27.88 2.14
C ALA A 68 -0.85 -27.29 3.07
N GLN A 69 -0.28 -26.13 2.72
CA GLN A 69 0.81 -25.49 3.49
C GLN A 69 0.26 -24.34 4.33
N ARG A 70 0.06 -24.60 5.61
CA ARG A 70 -0.42 -23.56 6.54
C ARG A 70 0.69 -22.56 6.88
N PRO A 71 0.36 -21.24 7.00
CA PRO A 71 1.30 -20.25 7.47
C PRO A 71 1.78 -20.59 8.90
N VAL A 72 3.06 -20.40 9.15
CA VAL A 72 3.66 -20.56 10.49
C VAL A 72 3.64 -19.19 11.17
N ALA A 73 2.88 -19.05 12.24
CA ALA A 73 2.61 -17.79 12.92
C ALA A 73 3.88 -17.01 13.28
N ASP A 74 4.92 -17.68 13.80
CA ASP A 74 6.18 -17.03 14.18
C ASP A 74 6.92 -16.45 12.99
N ARG A 75 6.89 -17.13 11.85
CA ARG A 75 7.51 -16.65 10.62
C ARG A 75 6.75 -15.47 10.03
N GLU A 76 5.43 -15.52 10.04
CA GLU A 76 4.57 -14.42 9.57
C GLU A 76 4.75 -13.19 10.45
N LEU A 77 4.76 -13.35 11.78
CA LEU A 77 4.98 -12.24 12.71
C LEU A 77 6.36 -11.61 12.52
N THR A 78 7.40 -12.43 12.36
CA THR A 78 8.76 -11.93 12.13
C THR A 78 8.85 -11.19 10.79
N ALA A 79 8.30 -11.77 9.73
CA ALA A 79 8.30 -11.14 8.40
C ALA A 79 7.53 -9.82 8.39
N LEU A 80 6.35 -9.79 9.03
CA LEU A 80 5.52 -8.58 9.15
C LEU A 80 6.23 -7.51 9.99
N GLY A 81 6.88 -7.90 11.08
CA GLY A 81 7.66 -6.99 11.92
C GLY A 81 8.82 -6.35 11.15
N LEU A 82 9.63 -7.15 10.45
CA LEU A 82 10.73 -6.66 9.63
C LEU A 82 10.25 -5.75 8.50
N ALA A 83 9.15 -6.10 7.84
CA ALA A 83 8.55 -5.30 6.79
C ALA A 83 8.04 -3.95 7.31
N ASN A 84 7.44 -3.91 8.51
CA ASN A 84 7.00 -2.67 9.15
C ASN A 84 8.17 -1.80 9.60
N ILE A 85 9.26 -2.38 10.10
CA ILE A 85 10.49 -1.64 10.40
C ILE A 85 11.04 -1.00 9.13
N ALA A 86 11.14 -1.76 8.05
CA ALA A 86 11.61 -1.24 6.76
C ALA A 86 10.70 -0.12 6.23
N ALA A 87 9.37 -0.29 6.32
CA ALA A 87 8.41 0.74 5.93
C ALA A 87 8.58 2.00 6.77
N GLY A 88 8.74 1.88 8.09
CA GLY A 88 8.97 3.02 8.99
C GLY A 88 10.26 3.78 8.68
N LEU A 89 11.36 3.07 8.37
CA LEU A 89 12.62 3.69 7.93
C LEU A 89 12.47 4.43 6.59
N MET A 90 11.58 3.95 5.72
CA MET A 90 11.25 4.61 4.45
C MET A 90 10.13 5.65 4.58
N ARG A 91 9.79 6.07 5.80
CA ARG A 91 8.70 7.02 6.09
C ARG A 91 7.34 6.57 5.54
N GLY A 92 7.15 5.26 5.41
CA GLY A 92 5.91 4.65 4.96
C GLY A 92 4.90 4.48 6.09
N TYR A 93 3.68 4.10 5.70
CA TYR A 93 2.63 3.73 6.64
C TYR A 93 2.83 2.30 7.14
N PRO A 94 2.21 1.93 8.29
CA PRO A 94 2.12 0.54 8.72
C PRO A 94 1.51 -0.33 7.61
N ILE A 95 2.07 -1.52 7.44
CA ILE A 95 1.63 -2.49 6.44
C ILE A 95 1.06 -3.74 7.09
N ALA A 96 0.09 -4.34 6.44
CA ALA A 96 -0.59 -5.56 6.88
C ALA A 96 -0.71 -6.56 5.73
N GLY A 97 -1.28 -7.71 6.00
CA GLY A 97 -1.70 -8.66 4.98
C GLY A 97 -2.77 -8.04 4.06
N GLY A 98 -2.80 -8.45 2.81
CA GLY A 98 -3.81 -7.97 1.86
C GLY A 98 -4.50 -9.13 1.17
N LEU A 99 -5.68 -9.54 1.69
CA LEU A 99 -6.41 -10.70 1.18
C LEU A 99 -6.65 -10.64 -0.33
N SER A 100 -7.11 -9.51 -0.85
CA SER A 100 -7.40 -9.34 -2.28
C SER A 100 -6.15 -9.49 -3.15
N ARG A 101 -5.03 -8.87 -2.77
CA ARG A 101 -3.76 -9.01 -3.50
C ARG A 101 -3.20 -10.41 -3.40
N THR A 102 -3.30 -11.04 -2.25
CA THR A 102 -2.88 -12.42 -2.03
C THR A 102 -3.72 -13.38 -2.87
N ALA A 103 -5.04 -13.19 -2.92
CA ALA A 103 -5.95 -13.99 -3.72
C ALA A 103 -5.66 -13.87 -5.23
N VAL A 104 -5.44 -12.65 -5.73
CA VAL A 104 -5.07 -12.41 -7.14
C VAL A 104 -3.75 -13.09 -7.49
N ASN A 105 -2.73 -12.97 -6.63
CA ASN A 105 -1.45 -13.64 -6.84
C ASN A 105 -1.60 -15.18 -6.85
N ALA A 106 -2.39 -15.73 -5.93
CA ALA A 106 -2.65 -17.16 -5.88
C ALA A 106 -3.40 -17.66 -7.12
N GLN A 107 -4.44 -16.93 -7.58
CA GLN A 107 -5.17 -17.23 -8.81
C GLN A 107 -4.27 -17.14 -10.06
N ALA A 108 -3.32 -16.22 -10.07
CA ALA A 108 -2.31 -16.10 -11.13
C ALA A 108 -1.24 -17.21 -11.07
N GLY A 109 -1.31 -18.13 -10.10
CA GLY A 109 -0.39 -19.25 -9.97
C GLY A 109 0.90 -18.95 -9.22
N ALA A 110 0.97 -17.85 -8.46
CA ALA A 110 2.12 -17.54 -7.62
C ALA A 110 2.27 -18.60 -6.50
N ARG A 111 3.43 -19.26 -6.47
CA ARG A 111 3.74 -20.32 -5.48
C ARG A 111 4.88 -19.96 -4.53
N THR A 112 5.53 -18.83 -4.76
CA THR A 112 6.72 -18.42 -4.00
C THR A 112 6.68 -16.92 -3.70
N GLY A 113 7.44 -16.48 -2.70
CA GLY A 113 7.62 -15.06 -2.38
C GLY A 113 8.24 -14.22 -3.51
N LEU A 114 8.76 -14.86 -4.56
CA LEU A 114 9.32 -14.17 -5.73
C LEU A 114 8.29 -13.26 -6.42
N ALA A 115 7.01 -13.66 -6.43
CA ALA A 115 5.92 -12.83 -6.95
C ALA A 115 5.84 -11.48 -6.21
N GLY A 116 6.03 -11.48 -4.89
CA GLY A 116 6.09 -10.25 -4.09
C GLY A 116 7.28 -9.36 -4.45
N VAL A 117 8.46 -9.95 -4.66
CA VAL A 117 9.67 -9.22 -5.06
C VAL A 117 9.48 -8.58 -6.45
N ILE A 118 8.94 -9.32 -7.40
CA ILE A 118 8.64 -8.81 -8.75
C ILE A 118 7.65 -7.64 -8.66
N THR A 119 6.56 -7.82 -7.90
CA THR A 119 5.56 -6.76 -7.71
C THR A 119 6.18 -5.52 -7.06
N ALA A 120 7.00 -5.68 -6.02
CA ALA A 120 7.68 -4.56 -5.37
C ALA A 120 8.64 -3.84 -6.34
N SER A 121 9.37 -4.59 -7.16
CA SER A 121 10.27 -4.02 -8.17
C SER A 121 9.50 -3.23 -9.24
N LEU A 122 8.38 -3.78 -9.73
CA LEU A 122 7.53 -3.08 -10.70
C LEU A 122 6.92 -1.80 -10.10
N VAL A 123 6.50 -1.83 -8.85
CA VAL A 123 6.00 -0.62 -8.15
C VAL A 123 7.12 0.41 -8.00
N ALA A 124 8.34 -0.02 -7.63
CA ALA A 124 9.48 0.89 -7.53
C ALA A 124 9.80 1.56 -8.88
N VAL A 125 9.83 0.78 -9.97
CA VAL A 125 10.02 1.32 -11.32
C VAL A 125 8.87 2.27 -11.70
N ALA A 126 7.64 1.91 -11.40
CA ALA A 126 6.48 2.76 -11.64
C ALA A 126 6.59 4.10 -10.89
N LEU A 127 7.02 4.08 -9.63
CA LEU A 127 7.24 5.30 -8.85
C LEU A 127 8.31 6.19 -9.47
N LEU A 128 9.39 5.60 -9.98
CA LEU A 128 10.47 6.35 -10.60
C LEU A 128 10.07 6.97 -11.94
N VAL A 129 9.33 6.22 -12.77
CA VAL A 129 9.05 6.59 -14.16
C VAL A 129 7.69 7.31 -14.30
N LEU A 130 6.66 6.84 -13.58
CA LEU A 130 5.28 7.33 -13.74
C LEU A 130 4.92 8.49 -12.80
N THR A 131 5.70 8.76 -11.77
CA THR A 131 5.42 9.86 -10.83
C THR A 131 5.22 11.21 -11.52
N PRO A 132 6.02 11.60 -12.54
CA PRO A 132 5.78 12.85 -13.26
C PRO A 132 4.41 12.92 -13.95
N LEU A 133 3.92 11.77 -14.43
CA LEU A 133 2.59 11.70 -15.08
C LEU A 133 1.45 11.86 -14.08
N LEU A 134 1.67 11.55 -12.81
CA LEU A 134 0.64 11.63 -11.77
C LEU A 134 0.35 13.07 -11.32
N ARG A 135 1.21 14.04 -11.64
CA ARG A 135 1.03 15.45 -11.26
C ARG A 135 -0.29 16.03 -11.74
N GLY A 136 -0.70 15.67 -12.96
CA GLY A 136 -1.96 16.11 -13.57
C GLY A 136 -3.19 15.29 -13.18
N LEU A 137 -3.09 14.37 -12.22
CA LEU A 137 -4.22 13.52 -11.83
C LEU A 137 -5.21 14.31 -10.98
N PRO A 138 -6.49 14.49 -11.42
CA PRO A 138 -7.51 15.13 -10.61
C PRO A 138 -7.78 14.30 -9.34
N ARG A 139 -7.90 14.96 -8.20
CA ARG A 139 -8.25 14.30 -6.93
C ARG A 139 -9.60 13.60 -7.00
N VAL A 140 -10.51 14.12 -7.80
CA VAL A 140 -11.83 13.51 -8.06
C VAL A 140 -11.69 12.13 -8.69
N SER A 141 -10.69 11.90 -9.56
CA SER A 141 -10.43 10.58 -10.16
C SER A 141 -10.00 9.55 -9.11
N LEU A 142 -9.21 9.96 -8.10
CA LEU A 142 -8.85 9.09 -6.98
C LEU A 142 -10.06 8.76 -6.10
N ALA A 143 -10.88 9.76 -5.80
CA ALA A 143 -12.13 9.55 -5.05
C ALA A 143 -13.07 8.61 -5.79
N ALA A 144 -13.23 8.76 -7.10
CA ALA A 144 -14.05 7.87 -7.93
C ALA A 144 -13.55 6.42 -7.91
N ILE A 145 -12.23 6.19 -7.96
CA ILE A 145 -11.65 4.85 -7.87
C ILE A 145 -11.95 4.23 -6.51
N ILE A 146 -11.83 5.00 -5.42
CA ILE A 146 -12.14 4.51 -4.06
C ILE A 146 -13.62 4.14 -3.95
N VAL A 147 -14.51 5.01 -4.45
CA VAL A 147 -15.96 4.78 -4.42
C VAL A 147 -16.31 3.50 -5.19
N VAL A 148 -15.79 3.33 -6.41
CA VAL A 148 -16.02 2.13 -7.22
C VAL A 148 -15.48 0.87 -6.53
N ALA A 149 -14.29 0.96 -5.92
CA ALA A 149 -13.70 -0.16 -5.19
C ALA A 149 -14.54 -0.54 -3.96
N VAL A 150 -15.06 0.43 -3.22
CA VAL A 150 -15.94 0.18 -2.07
C VAL A 150 -17.27 -0.44 -2.51
N PHE A 151 -17.88 0.06 -3.59
CA PHE A 151 -19.10 -0.54 -4.14
C PHE A 151 -18.87 -1.98 -4.62
N GLY A 152 -17.70 -2.30 -5.17
CA GLY A 152 -17.35 -3.68 -5.54
C GLY A 152 -17.11 -4.62 -4.35
N LEU A 153 -16.92 -4.08 -3.13
CA LEU A 153 -16.82 -4.86 -1.88
C LEU A 153 -18.18 -5.13 -1.23
N VAL A 154 -19.20 -4.34 -1.58
CA VAL A 154 -20.59 -4.55 -1.16
C VAL A 154 -21.24 -5.51 -2.15
N ASP A 155 -20.68 -6.71 -2.26
CA ASP A 155 -21.28 -7.75 -3.08
C ASP A 155 -22.20 -8.66 -2.25
N HIS A 156 -23.25 -9.03 -2.87
CA HIS A 156 -24.54 -9.61 -2.52
C HIS A 156 -24.46 -10.93 -1.76
#